data_67e0cd297ffa9788f334b0b1fcb511e3
#
_entry.id   67e0cd297ffa9788f334b0b1fcb511e3
#
_cell.length_a   1.000
_cell.length_b   1.000
_cell.length_c   1.000
_cell.angle_alpha   90.00
_cell.angle_beta   90.00
_cell.angle_gamma   90.00
#
_symmetry.space_group_name_H-M   'P 1'
#
loop_
_entity.id
_entity.type
_entity.pdbx_description
1 polymer ?
#
loop_
_entity_poly.entity_id
_entity_poly.type
_entity_poly.pdbx_seq_one_letter_code
_entity_poly.pdbx_strand_id
1 'polypeptide(L)'
;VDAAEKDPNVKVVVLKGTDRAFSAGGDIGYFYQLIQAGGEVNMDGLIAKVGVVADGLKKMSKMVITSVCGAAAGAGVSLALGGDFMICADNAKFILAFVNLGLVPDTGATYLLAKSIGTARAVELAATGRPVGAEEAKALGLAYKVCTKEELDEVTMKFAKKLAAGPLLS
;
A
#
# COMPACT_ATOMS: atom_id res chain seq x y z
N VAL A 1 -13.07 -4.91 -2.14
CA VAL A 1 -13.43 -3.52 -1.82
C VAL A 1 -14.95 -3.37 -1.83
N ASP A 2 -15.62 -3.53 -2.97
CA ASP A 2 -17.07 -3.28 -3.13
C ASP A 2 -17.96 -4.09 -2.20
N ALA A 3 -17.67 -5.37 -1.99
CA ALA A 3 -18.43 -6.22 -1.07
C ALA A 3 -18.35 -5.69 0.38
N ALA A 4 -17.16 -5.29 0.82
CA ALA A 4 -16.97 -4.73 2.16
C ALA A 4 -17.66 -3.36 2.31
N GLU A 5 -17.63 -2.53 1.26
CA GLU A 5 -18.30 -1.22 1.27
C GLU A 5 -19.82 -1.38 1.43
N LYS A 6 -20.42 -2.34 0.73
CA LYS A 6 -21.87 -2.57 0.72
C LYS A 6 -22.41 -3.31 1.95
N ASP A 7 -21.55 -3.99 2.70
CA ASP A 7 -21.97 -4.75 3.88
C ASP A 7 -22.11 -3.83 5.11
N PRO A 8 -23.34 -3.63 5.65
CA PRO A 8 -23.54 -2.77 6.81
C PRO A 8 -22.91 -3.31 8.10
N ASN A 9 -22.55 -4.59 8.15
CA ASN A 9 -21.88 -5.20 9.31
C ASN A 9 -20.37 -4.97 9.32
N VAL A 10 -19.78 -4.61 8.16
CA VAL A 10 -18.36 -4.26 8.07
C VAL A 10 -18.17 -2.81 8.49
N LYS A 11 -17.35 -2.60 9.50
CA LYS A 11 -16.98 -1.26 10.01
C LYS A 11 -15.53 -0.89 9.67
N VAL A 12 -14.65 -1.88 9.63
CA VAL A 12 -13.21 -1.70 9.38
C VAL A 12 -12.76 -2.75 8.38
N VAL A 13 -11.95 -2.34 7.44
CA VAL A 13 -11.32 -3.22 6.45
C VAL A 13 -9.82 -3.29 6.75
N VAL A 14 -9.28 -4.51 6.78
CA VAL A 14 -7.84 -4.75 6.91
C VAL A 14 -7.33 -5.29 5.58
N LEU A 15 -6.43 -4.55 4.94
CA LEU A 15 -5.70 -5.00 3.76
C LEU A 15 -4.33 -5.52 4.21
N LYS A 16 -4.06 -6.79 3.98
CA LYS A 16 -2.76 -7.40 4.27
C LYS A 16 -2.27 -8.25 3.11
N GLY A 17 -0.97 -8.44 3.04
CA GLY A 17 -0.34 -9.38 2.12
C GLY A 17 -0.17 -10.77 2.74
N THR A 18 0.90 -11.44 2.38
CA THR A 18 1.33 -12.70 2.98
C THR A 18 2.33 -12.45 4.11
N ASP A 19 2.74 -13.52 4.81
CA ASP A 19 3.81 -13.43 5.83
C ASP A 19 5.20 -13.12 5.26
N ARG A 20 5.34 -13.15 3.93
CA ARG A 20 6.62 -12.89 3.23
C ARG A 20 6.70 -11.47 2.69
N ALA A 21 5.61 -10.97 2.14
CA ALA A 21 5.56 -9.64 1.53
C ALA A 21 4.14 -9.10 1.51
N PHE A 22 4.02 -7.79 1.57
CA PHE A 22 2.74 -7.10 1.38
C PHE A 22 2.32 -7.14 -0.10
N SER A 23 3.17 -6.63 -0.98
CA SER A 23 2.96 -6.66 -2.42
C SER A 23 4.26 -6.28 -3.15
N ALA A 24 4.62 -7.05 -4.17
CA ALA A 24 5.76 -6.75 -5.04
C ALA A 24 5.42 -5.75 -6.17
N GLY A 25 4.17 -5.31 -6.28
CA GLY A 25 3.71 -4.48 -7.39
C GLY A 25 3.35 -5.28 -8.64
N GLY A 26 3.73 -4.78 -9.81
CA GLY A 26 3.49 -5.48 -11.07
C GLY A 26 4.31 -6.78 -11.20
N ASP A 27 3.74 -7.77 -11.86
CA ASP A 27 4.44 -9.03 -12.17
C ASP A 27 5.43 -8.83 -13.31
N ILE A 28 6.67 -8.52 -12.94
CA ILE A 28 7.78 -8.28 -13.89
C ILE A 28 8.07 -9.56 -14.71
N GLY A 29 7.91 -10.75 -14.12
CA GLY A 29 8.09 -12.01 -14.83
C GLY A 29 7.07 -12.19 -15.95
N TYR A 30 5.82 -11.85 -15.68
CA TYR A 30 4.76 -11.84 -16.69
C TYR A 30 5.06 -10.82 -17.82
N PHE A 31 5.49 -9.61 -17.49
CA PHE A 31 5.86 -8.59 -18.48
C PHE A 31 7.02 -9.06 -19.36
N TYR A 32 8.04 -9.65 -18.75
CA TYR A 32 9.18 -10.19 -19.48
C TYR A 32 8.75 -11.29 -20.45
N GLN A 33 7.91 -12.22 -20.04
CA GLN A 33 7.41 -13.31 -20.89
C GLN A 33 6.60 -12.77 -22.08
N LEU A 34 5.74 -11.75 -21.86
CA LEU A 34 4.98 -11.11 -22.94
C LEU A 34 5.91 -10.47 -23.97
N ILE A 35 6.90 -9.71 -23.53
CA ILE A 35 7.87 -9.06 -24.43
C ILE A 35 8.66 -10.09 -25.23
N GLN A 36 9.12 -11.15 -24.59
CA GLN A 36 9.85 -12.25 -25.28
C GLN A 36 8.98 -12.97 -26.32
N ALA A 37 7.69 -13.05 -26.11
CA ALA A 37 6.73 -13.62 -27.06
C ALA A 37 6.35 -12.65 -28.19
N GLY A 38 6.96 -11.46 -28.27
CA GLY A 38 6.63 -10.43 -29.24
C GLY A 38 5.31 -9.70 -28.99
N GLY A 39 4.75 -9.83 -27.77
CA GLY A 39 3.53 -9.16 -27.35
C GLY A 39 3.81 -7.79 -26.78
N GLU A 40 2.77 -6.95 -26.77
CA GLU A 40 2.80 -5.65 -26.08
C GLU A 40 2.26 -5.77 -24.65
N VAL A 41 2.91 -5.11 -23.70
CA VAL A 41 2.40 -5.00 -22.34
C VAL A 41 1.38 -3.86 -22.28
N ASN A 42 0.10 -4.21 -22.13
CA ASN A 42 -0.94 -3.21 -21.93
C ASN A 42 -0.88 -2.67 -20.49
N MET A 43 0.01 -1.71 -20.24
CA MET A 43 0.19 -1.06 -18.95
C MET A 43 -1.06 -0.28 -18.52
N ASP A 44 -1.75 0.35 -19.45
CA ASP A 44 -2.96 1.15 -19.14
C ASP A 44 -4.06 0.29 -18.53
N GLY A 45 -4.29 -0.90 -19.09
CA GLY A 45 -5.28 -1.85 -18.58
C GLY A 45 -4.93 -2.41 -17.20
N LEU A 46 -3.63 -2.59 -16.91
CA LEU A 46 -3.15 -3.05 -15.61
C LEU A 46 -3.25 -1.94 -14.56
N ILE A 47 -2.78 -0.74 -14.88
CA ILE A 47 -2.85 0.44 -14.01
C ILE A 47 -4.31 0.76 -13.68
N ALA A 48 -5.20 0.70 -14.67
CA ALA A 48 -6.62 0.94 -14.46
C ALA A 48 -7.23 -0.05 -13.44
N LYS A 49 -6.90 -1.35 -13.54
CA LYS A 49 -7.41 -2.37 -12.61
C LYS A 49 -6.93 -2.14 -11.16
N VAL A 50 -5.65 -1.85 -10.98
CA VAL A 50 -5.09 -1.56 -9.65
C VAL A 50 -5.60 -0.20 -9.15
N GLY A 51 -5.75 0.77 -10.04
CA GLY A 51 -6.30 2.08 -9.75
C GLY A 51 -7.73 2.03 -9.18
N VAL A 52 -8.58 1.14 -9.70
CA VAL A 52 -9.92 0.90 -9.14
C VAL A 52 -9.85 0.45 -7.68
N VAL A 53 -8.90 -0.42 -7.33
CA VAL A 53 -8.73 -0.87 -5.94
C VAL A 53 -8.25 0.28 -5.06
N ALA A 54 -7.23 1.02 -5.49
CA ALA A 54 -6.65 2.14 -4.74
C ALA A 54 -7.69 3.26 -4.51
N ASP A 55 -8.43 3.62 -5.56
CA ASP A 55 -9.51 4.62 -5.49
C ASP A 55 -10.65 4.14 -4.58
N GLY A 56 -11.03 2.86 -4.69
CA GLY A 56 -12.05 2.26 -3.84
C GLY A 56 -11.66 2.25 -2.36
N LEU A 57 -10.40 1.99 -2.02
CA LEU A 57 -9.91 2.09 -0.65
C LEU A 57 -10.00 3.52 -0.10
N LYS A 58 -9.70 4.53 -0.93
CA LYS A 58 -9.76 5.95 -0.51
C LYS A 58 -11.17 6.53 -0.46
N LYS A 59 -12.10 6.02 -1.25
CA LYS A 59 -13.49 6.45 -1.26
C LYS A 59 -14.39 5.67 -0.31
N MET A 60 -13.86 4.62 0.31
CA MET A 60 -14.61 3.77 1.22
C MET A 60 -15.13 4.55 2.42
N SER A 61 -16.39 4.31 2.79
CA SER A 61 -17.03 4.86 4.00
C SER A 61 -16.58 4.14 5.28
N LYS A 62 -15.76 3.11 5.15
CA LYS A 62 -15.22 2.30 6.25
C LYS A 62 -13.78 2.70 6.52
N MET A 63 -13.33 2.57 7.76
CA MET A 63 -11.91 2.73 8.08
C MET A 63 -11.08 1.62 7.46
N VAL A 64 -9.97 1.97 6.84
CA VAL A 64 -9.06 1.03 6.18
C VAL A 64 -7.72 1.00 6.93
N ILE A 65 -7.31 -0.19 7.35
CA ILE A 65 -5.98 -0.43 7.94
C ILE A 65 -5.17 -1.23 6.93
N THR A 66 -3.97 -0.77 6.61
CA THR A 66 -3.00 -1.58 5.86
C THR A 66 -2.01 -2.21 6.83
N SER A 67 -1.88 -3.54 6.74
CA SER A 67 -0.99 -4.35 7.59
C SER A 67 0.17 -4.85 6.74
N VAL A 68 1.35 -4.24 6.90
CA VAL A 68 2.47 -4.39 5.99
C VAL A 68 3.57 -5.24 6.62
N CYS A 69 3.83 -6.42 6.04
CA CYS A 69 4.97 -7.28 6.39
C CYS A 69 5.89 -7.40 5.17
N GLY A 70 7.20 -7.32 5.38
CA GLY A 70 8.17 -7.46 4.31
C GLY A 70 8.06 -6.36 3.24
N ALA A 71 8.26 -6.72 1.97
CA ALA A 71 8.31 -5.72 0.91
C ALA A 71 6.92 -5.21 0.49
N ALA A 72 6.81 -3.89 0.36
CA ALA A 72 5.80 -3.19 -0.41
C ALA A 72 6.55 -2.43 -1.52
N ALA A 73 6.41 -2.86 -2.78
CA ALA A 73 7.17 -2.32 -3.90
C ALA A 73 6.26 -1.84 -5.04
N GLY A 74 6.68 -0.78 -5.73
CA GLY A 74 5.92 -0.20 -6.85
C GLY A 74 4.47 0.11 -6.46
N ALA A 75 3.48 -0.39 -7.20
CA ALA A 75 2.06 -0.24 -6.89
C ALA A 75 1.69 -0.80 -5.49
N GLY A 76 2.50 -1.70 -4.92
CA GLY A 76 2.33 -2.17 -3.55
C GLY A 76 2.49 -1.04 -2.51
N VAL A 77 3.38 -0.06 -2.75
CA VAL A 77 3.49 1.13 -1.90
C VAL A 77 2.21 1.97 -2.01
N SER A 78 1.69 2.14 -3.22
CA SER A 78 0.44 2.89 -3.45
C SER A 78 -0.72 2.28 -2.66
N LEU A 79 -0.86 0.95 -2.71
CA LEU A 79 -1.88 0.23 -1.94
C LEU A 79 -1.66 0.34 -0.43
N ALA A 80 -0.41 0.27 0.04
CA ALA A 80 -0.09 0.46 1.45
C ALA A 80 -0.48 1.85 1.95
N LEU A 81 -0.22 2.89 1.14
CA LEU A 81 -0.64 4.27 1.41
C LEU A 81 -2.16 4.48 1.27
N GLY A 82 -2.86 3.56 0.65
CA GLY A 82 -4.31 3.58 0.47
C GLY A 82 -5.10 3.46 1.78
N GLY A 83 -4.53 2.92 2.85
CA GLY A 83 -5.17 2.86 4.17
C GLY A 83 -5.23 4.20 4.89
N ASP A 84 -6.16 4.30 5.85
CA ASP A 84 -6.21 5.43 6.80
C ASP A 84 -5.15 5.29 7.87
N PHE A 85 -4.84 4.05 8.24
CA PHE A 85 -3.78 3.68 9.17
C PHE A 85 -2.90 2.61 8.57
N MET A 86 -1.59 2.80 8.63
CA MET A 86 -0.62 1.78 8.27
C MET A 86 0.03 1.23 9.53
N ILE A 87 -0.09 -0.07 9.76
CA ILE A 87 0.66 -0.80 10.79
C ILE A 87 1.64 -1.69 10.06
N CYS A 88 2.91 -1.62 10.39
CA CYS A 88 3.91 -2.41 9.71
C CYS A 88 4.80 -3.20 10.68
N ALA A 89 5.27 -4.33 10.20
CA ALA A 89 6.29 -5.10 10.86
C ALA A 89 7.64 -4.38 10.78
N ASP A 90 8.53 -4.66 11.72
CA ASP A 90 9.90 -4.15 11.78
C ASP A 90 10.74 -4.48 10.53
N ASN A 91 10.40 -5.59 9.86
CA ASN A 91 11.03 -6.01 8.60
C ASN A 91 10.41 -5.36 7.33
N ALA A 92 9.43 -4.47 7.47
CA ALA A 92 8.78 -3.83 6.33
C ALA A 92 9.75 -2.92 5.57
N LYS A 93 9.65 -2.96 4.22
CA LYS A 93 10.41 -2.12 3.31
C LYS A 93 9.49 -1.56 2.24
N PHE A 94 9.51 -0.25 2.07
CA PHE A 94 8.74 0.47 1.07
C PHE A 94 9.68 0.93 -0.04
N ILE A 95 9.41 0.56 -1.28
CA ILE A 95 10.32 0.78 -2.41
C ILE A 95 9.52 1.31 -3.60
N LEU A 96 9.74 2.57 -3.96
CA LEU A 96 9.19 3.16 -5.19
C LEU A 96 10.02 2.72 -6.40
N ALA A 97 9.95 1.43 -6.73
CA ALA A 97 10.80 0.77 -7.71
C ALA A 97 10.56 1.21 -9.17
N PHE A 98 9.63 2.10 -9.42
CA PHE A 98 9.27 2.58 -10.76
C PHE A 98 10.45 3.15 -11.55
N VAL A 99 11.28 3.97 -10.89
CA VAL A 99 12.45 4.60 -11.52
C VAL A 99 13.45 3.58 -12.07
N ASN A 100 13.56 2.41 -11.45
CA ASN A 100 14.46 1.34 -11.89
C ASN A 100 14.00 0.70 -13.21
N LEU A 101 12.75 0.93 -13.62
CA LEU A 101 12.15 0.45 -14.85
C LEU A 101 11.87 1.60 -15.83
N GLY A 102 12.37 2.81 -15.55
CA GLY A 102 12.09 4.00 -16.37
C GLY A 102 10.62 4.46 -16.31
N LEU A 103 9.90 4.06 -15.25
CA LEU A 103 8.50 4.42 -15.03
C LEU A 103 8.37 5.52 -13.96
N VAL A 104 7.23 6.19 -13.96
CA VAL A 104 6.84 7.11 -12.89
C VAL A 104 5.90 6.42 -11.90
N PRO A 105 5.89 6.80 -10.61
CA PRO A 105 4.95 6.24 -9.66
C PRO A 105 3.50 6.49 -10.07
N ASP A 106 2.71 5.44 -10.09
CA ASP A 106 1.31 5.41 -10.48
C ASP A 106 0.37 5.06 -9.31
N THR A 107 -0.87 4.68 -9.63
CA THR A 107 -1.86 4.17 -8.67
C THR A 107 -2.07 5.10 -7.45
N GLY A 108 -1.88 6.42 -7.66
CA GLY A 108 -2.04 7.43 -6.61
C GLY A 108 -0.81 7.65 -5.72
N ALA A 109 0.31 6.93 -5.92
CA ALA A 109 1.50 7.03 -5.07
C ALA A 109 2.03 8.46 -4.97
N THR A 110 2.15 9.18 -6.09
CA THR A 110 2.67 10.56 -6.12
C THR A 110 1.85 11.50 -5.23
N TYR A 111 0.53 11.43 -5.34
CA TYR A 111 -0.37 12.25 -4.52
C TYR A 111 -0.33 11.86 -3.04
N LEU A 112 -0.51 10.58 -2.75
CA LEU A 112 -0.60 10.07 -1.38
C LEU A 112 0.71 10.29 -0.62
N LEU A 113 1.85 10.06 -1.28
CA LEU A 113 3.16 10.25 -0.69
C LEU A 113 3.41 11.74 -0.40
N ALA A 114 3.20 12.61 -1.40
CA ALA A 114 3.40 14.05 -1.23
C ALA A 114 2.49 14.64 -0.14
N LYS A 115 1.25 14.16 -0.05
CA LYS A 115 0.31 14.55 0.99
C LYS A 115 0.77 14.12 2.39
N SER A 116 1.39 12.94 2.51
CA SER A 116 1.79 12.38 3.81
C SER A 116 3.11 12.94 4.33
N ILE A 117 4.13 13.11 3.46
CA ILE A 117 5.50 13.45 3.88
C ILE A 117 6.04 14.74 3.27
N GLY A 118 5.21 15.45 2.52
CA GLY A 118 5.59 16.67 1.81
C GLY A 118 6.31 16.38 0.49
N THR A 119 6.25 17.35 -0.41
CA THR A 119 6.70 17.19 -1.80
C THR A 119 8.19 16.88 -1.90
N ALA A 120 9.05 17.55 -1.13
CA ALA A 120 10.49 17.38 -1.23
C ALA A 120 10.92 15.93 -0.93
N ARG A 121 10.36 15.33 0.11
CA ARG A 121 10.64 13.93 0.46
C ARG A 121 10.00 12.95 -0.52
N ALA A 122 8.80 13.24 -0.98
CA ALA A 122 8.14 12.41 -1.98
C ALA A 122 8.95 12.38 -3.30
N VAL A 123 9.47 13.52 -3.75
CA VAL A 123 10.32 13.60 -4.94
C VAL A 123 11.63 12.85 -4.73
N GLU A 124 12.26 13.00 -3.58
CA GLU A 124 13.50 12.26 -3.27
C GLU A 124 13.28 10.74 -3.37
N LEU A 125 12.23 10.21 -2.73
CA LEU A 125 11.95 8.78 -2.74
C LEU A 125 11.55 8.28 -4.13
N ALA A 126 10.76 9.05 -4.87
CA ALA A 126 10.34 8.69 -6.24
C ALA A 126 11.51 8.70 -7.23
N ALA A 127 12.42 9.68 -7.12
CA ALA A 127 13.54 9.84 -8.03
C ALA A 127 14.69 8.86 -7.75
N THR A 128 14.89 8.47 -6.49
CA THR A 128 15.97 7.56 -6.11
C THR A 128 15.55 6.10 -6.09
N GLY A 129 14.26 5.82 -5.84
CA GLY A 129 13.78 4.45 -5.65
C GLY A 129 14.40 3.72 -4.47
N ARG A 130 15.06 4.46 -3.56
CA ARG A 130 15.68 3.84 -2.39
C ARG A 130 14.65 3.20 -1.46
N PRO A 131 15.02 2.13 -0.76
CA PRO A 131 14.13 1.55 0.23
C PRO A 131 13.98 2.45 1.46
N VAL A 132 12.76 2.50 2.00
CA VAL A 132 12.40 3.10 3.28
C VAL A 132 12.06 1.96 4.24
N GLY A 133 12.77 1.85 5.36
CA GLY A 133 12.50 0.85 6.40
C GLY A 133 11.34 1.25 7.30
N ALA A 134 10.90 0.32 8.16
CA ALA A 134 9.74 0.50 9.04
C ALA A 134 9.89 1.71 9.98
N GLU A 135 11.03 1.85 10.65
CA GLU A 135 11.26 2.96 11.59
C GLU A 135 11.35 4.31 10.87
N GLU A 136 11.97 4.35 9.69
CA GLU A 136 11.98 5.55 8.86
C GLU A 136 10.56 5.90 8.39
N ALA A 137 9.77 4.92 7.96
CA ALA A 137 8.37 5.12 7.56
C ALA A 137 7.54 5.71 8.71
N LYS A 138 7.78 5.25 9.94
CA LYS A 138 7.15 5.82 11.13
C LYS A 138 7.62 7.25 11.41
N ALA A 139 8.92 7.51 11.34
CA ALA A 139 9.47 8.85 11.55
C ALA A 139 8.98 9.86 10.49
N LEU A 140 8.75 9.40 9.26
CA LEU A 140 8.17 10.20 8.18
C LEU A 140 6.65 10.41 8.32
N GLY A 141 5.98 9.68 9.21
CA GLY A 141 4.52 9.74 9.35
C GLY A 141 3.74 8.87 8.36
N LEU A 142 4.42 7.98 7.62
CA LEU A 142 3.77 7.01 6.73
C LEU A 142 3.14 5.87 7.54
N ALA A 143 3.87 5.34 8.52
CA ALA A 143 3.38 4.28 9.38
C ALA A 143 2.82 4.86 10.70
N TYR A 144 1.60 4.45 11.04
CA TYR A 144 0.99 4.75 12.34
C TYR A 144 1.71 4.03 13.47
N LYS A 145 2.04 2.75 13.26
CA LYS A 145 2.69 1.92 14.28
C LYS A 145 3.64 0.91 13.63
N VAL A 146 4.77 0.66 14.31
CA VAL A 146 5.69 -0.44 14.03
C VAL A 146 5.61 -1.44 15.18
N CYS A 147 5.67 -2.72 14.88
CA CYS A 147 5.76 -3.83 15.84
C CYS A 147 6.63 -4.95 15.25
N THR A 148 6.90 -5.99 16.03
CA THR A 148 7.59 -7.16 15.49
C THR A 148 6.72 -7.87 14.46
N LYS A 149 7.34 -8.65 13.58
CA LYS A 149 6.61 -9.43 12.57
C LYS A 149 5.60 -10.38 13.22
N GLU A 150 5.99 -11.00 14.31
CA GLU A 150 5.18 -11.97 15.06
C GLU A 150 3.94 -11.34 15.70
N GLU A 151 4.05 -10.06 16.10
CA GLU A 151 2.95 -9.32 16.74
C GLU A 151 2.01 -8.65 15.74
N LEU A 152 2.39 -8.56 14.47
CA LEU A 152 1.70 -7.72 13.48
C LEU A 152 0.21 -8.02 13.38
N ASP A 153 -0.16 -9.30 13.28
CA ASP A 153 -1.58 -9.70 13.15
C ASP A 153 -2.36 -9.37 14.42
N GLU A 154 -1.82 -9.66 15.60
CA GLU A 154 -2.47 -9.34 16.87
C GLU A 154 -2.67 -7.84 17.05
N VAL A 155 -1.61 -7.06 16.83
CA VAL A 155 -1.63 -5.59 16.95
C VAL A 155 -2.63 -4.99 15.98
N THR A 156 -2.63 -5.45 14.72
CA THR A 156 -3.55 -4.97 13.69
C THR A 156 -5.00 -5.29 14.06
N MET A 157 -5.30 -6.52 14.44
CA MET A 157 -6.66 -6.93 14.79
C MET A 157 -7.17 -6.28 16.07
N LYS A 158 -6.30 -6.07 17.05
CA LYS A 158 -6.65 -5.33 18.28
C LYS A 158 -7.03 -3.89 17.96
N PHE A 159 -6.27 -3.25 17.07
CA PHE A 159 -6.56 -1.88 16.63
C PHE A 159 -7.85 -1.82 15.79
N ALA A 160 -8.06 -2.75 14.86
CA ALA A 160 -9.28 -2.85 14.07
C ALA A 160 -10.54 -3.01 14.95
N LYS A 161 -10.48 -3.89 15.94
CA LYS A 161 -11.58 -4.08 16.91
C LYS A 161 -11.85 -2.83 17.73
N LYS A 162 -10.80 -2.11 18.15
CA LYS A 162 -10.92 -0.82 18.84
C LYS A 162 -11.66 0.21 17.98
N LEU A 163 -11.28 0.34 16.71
CA LEU A 163 -11.96 1.26 15.79
C LEU A 163 -13.42 0.83 15.56
N ALA A 164 -13.66 -0.46 15.32
CA ALA A 164 -15.00 -0.98 15.07
C ALA A 164 -15.97 -0.80 16.24
N ALA A 165 -15.46 -0.71 17.48
CA ALA A 165 -16.24 -0.41 18.67
C ALA A 165 -16.56 1.09 18.85
N GLY A 166 -15.90 1.96 18.10
CA GLY A 166 -16.08 3.41 18.15
C GLY A 166 -17.27 3.90 17.30
N PRO A 167 -17.61 5.20 17.44
CA PRO A 167 -18.67 5.84 16.66
C PRO A 167 -18.14 6.21 15.26
N LEU A 168 -18.07 5.23 14.35
CA LEU A 168 -17.52 5.42 12.99
C LEU A 168 -18.43 6.21 12.03
N LEU A 169 -19.63 6.62 12.47
CA LEU A 169 -20.58 7.41 11.69
C LEU A 169 -20.70 8.85 12.20
N SER A 170 -19.75 9.32 12.98
CA SER A 170 -19.71 10.70 13.47
C SER A 170 -18.89 11.61 12.59
#